data_7fd697d5c1cf99cbd2b74d14687b8f16
#
_entry.id   7fd697d5c1cf99cbd2b74d14687b8f16
#
_cell.length_a   1.000
_cell.length_b   1.000
_cell.length_c   1.000
_cell.angle_alpha   90.00
_cell.angle_beta   90.00
_cell.angle_gamma   90.00
#
_symmetry.space_group_name_H-M   'P 1'
#
loop_
_entity.id
_entity.type
_entity.pdbx_description
1 polymer ?
#
loop_
_entity_poly.entity_id
_entity_poly.type
_entity_poly.pdbx_seq_one_letter_code
_entity_poly.pdbx_strand_id
1 'polypeptide(L)'
;MPQRIALELQALVAETRRKYPDVRQSAEHLLAQWQADADRTVSELQSCKDPSSHALLQMIVLACETRSPKVIQLALSLLQSSIPLRILPDTSLATVIDTLHTLLSAPGRTDVDVQLKILQIVSSLLVTYANVTSELLSRALMLCFTLYEHSRVVVVSSTAAAMLRQNVMVVFEKVQSEDQSFDAIQNEDAAVNAPLPVGTAELPSGPVTLFPCAADVYHLLNDLCALADGQPAQFLPLDTLSKPFVLELLESVLTTQSSLFQRHPELVYILRSAACPFLLKALSKPPASFSVYIRAMRLVVLLLCEYHEEIVLEVEMLLR
;
A
#
# COMPACT_ATOMS: atom_id res chain seq x y z
N MET A 1 12.67 -10.77 -20.25
CA MET A 1 12.26 -9.67 -19.34
C MET A 1 13.14 -8.42 -19.44
N PRO A 2 14.47 -8.45 -19.46
CA PRO A 2 15.28 -7.25 -19.68
C PRO A 2 15.00 -6.55 -21.03
N GLN A 3 14.53 -7.29 -22.03
CA GLN A 3 14.15 -6.74 -23.34
C GLN A 3 13.03 -5.68 -23.27
N ARG A 4 12.06 -5.83 -22.34
CA ARG A 4 10.96 -4.87 -22.18
C ARG A 4 11.47 -3.52 -21.68
N ILE A 5 12.36 -3.51 -20.70
CA ILE A 5 12.94 -2.27 -20.15
C ILE A 5 13.79 -1.58 -21.24
N ALA A 6 14.56 -2.35 -22.01
CA ALA A 6 15.32 -1.80 -23.12
C ALA A 6 14.42 -1.14 -24.18
N LEU A 7 13.28 -1.75 -24.52
CA LEU A 7 12.28 -1.16 -25.43
C LEU A 7 11.67 0.13 -24.88
N GLU A 8 11.33 0.16 -23.58
CA GLU A 8 10.78 1.34 -22.93
C GLU A 8 11.81 2.49 -22.87
N LEU A 9 13.09 2.18 -22.60
CA LEU A 9 14.18 3.16 -22.69
C LEU A 9 14.36 3.70 -24.12
N GLN A 10 14.32 2.84 -25.13
CA GLN A 10 14.40 3.28 -26.53
C GLN A 10 13.23 4.20 -26.90
N ALA A 11 12.00 3.89 -26.44
CA ALA A 11 10.85 4.73 -26.65
C ALA A 11 11.01 6.10 -25.96
N LEU A 12 11.58 6.13 -24.75
CA LEU A 12 11.86 7.36 -24.03
C LEU A 12 12.92 8.21 -24.74
N VAL A 13 13.99 7.61 -25.23
CA VAL A 13 15.02 8.29 -26.06
C VAL A 13 14.40 8.91 -27.32
N ALA A 14 13.52 8.17 -28.00
CA ALA A 14 12.85 8.66 -29.21
C ALA A 14 11.96 9.88 -28.94
N GLU A 15 11.15 9.83 -27.85
CA GLU A 15 10.21 10.89 -27.48
C GLU A 15 10.95 12.16 -26.97
N THR A 16 12.09 11.98 -26.28
CA THR A 16 12.85 13.10 -25.68
C THR A 16 13.85 13.75 -26.64
N ARG A 17 13.94 13.26 -27.90
CA ARG A 17 14.96 13.66 -28.88
C ARG A 17 15.08 15.17 -29.13
N ARG A 18 13.99 15.93 -29.02
CA ARG A 18 13.94 17.35 -29.39
C ARG A 18 13.87 18.33 -28.22
N LYS A 19 13.37 17.91 -27.04
CA LYS A 19 12.99 18.87 -25.99
C LYS A 19 13.67 18.66 -24.63
N TYR A 20 14.17 17.47 -24.33
CA TYR A 20 14.68 17.12 -23.00
C TYR A 20 16.03 16.41 -23.13
N PRO A 21 17.12 17.20 -23.37
CA PRO A 21 18.45 16.62 -23.64
C PRO A 21 19.00 15.83 -22.45
N ASP A 22 18.74 16.27 -21.21
CA ASP A 22 19.26 15.62 -20.00
C ASP A 22 18.64 14.23 -19.80
N VAL A 23 17.32 14.11 -19.97
CA VAL A 23 16.59 12.82 -19.89
C VAL A 23 17.09 11.88 -21.00
N ARG A 24 17.25 12.42 -22.21
CA ARG A 24 17.75 11.65 -23.35
C ARG A 24 19.14 11.12 -23.10
N GLN A 25 20.08 11.97 -22.68
CA GLN A 25 21.47 11.59 -22.44
C GLN A 25 21.57 10.51 -21.36
N SER A 26 20.81 10.66 -20.25
CA SER A 26 20.74 9.66 -19.19
C SER A 26 20.17 8.33 -19.68
N ALA A 27 19.11 8.36 -20.51
CA ALA A 27 18.51 7.16 -21.07
C ALA A 27 19.43 6.46 -22.08
N GLU A 28 20.12 7.22 -22.96
CA GLU A 28 21.12 6.68 -23.91
C GLU A 28 22.30 6.03 -23.17
N HIS A 29 22.77 6.65 -22.10
CA HIS A 29 23.86 6.11 -21.27
C HIS A 29 23.47 4.79 -20.61
N LEU A 30 22.27 4.73 -19.97
CA LEU A 30 21.74 3.51 -19.39
C LEU A 30 21.57 2.39 -20.43
N LEU A 31 21.05 2.74 -21.61
CA LEU A 31 20.85 1.79 -22.69
C LEU A 31 22.16 1.20 -23.20
N ALA A 32 23.20 2.04 -23.31
CA ALA A 32 24.55 1.60 -23.69
C ALA A 32 25.18 0.69 -22.62
N GLN A 33 25.03 1.04 -21.32
CA GLN A 33 25.49 0.19 -20.23
C GLN A 33 24.81 -1.19 -20.27
N TRP A 34 23.49 -1.23 -20.43
CA TRP A 34 22.73 -2.49 -20.44
C TRP A 34 22.96 -3.33 -21.69
N GLN A 35 23.31 -2.70 -22.81
CA GLN A 35 23.73 -3.43 -24.03
C GLN A 35 25.13 -4.01 -23.90
N ALA A 36 26.05 -3.30 -23.25
CA ALA A 36 27.39 -3.79 -22.96
C ALA A 36 27.38 -4.96 -21.96
N ASP A 37 26.42 -4.95 -21.05
CA ASP A 37 26.22 -5.97 -20.01
C ASP A 37 25.14 -7.01 -20.39
N ALA A 38 24.93 -7.27 -21.67
CA ALA A 38 23.88 -8.15 -22.19
C ALA A 38 23.94 -9.59 -21.62
N ASP A 39 25.10 -10.02 -21.13
CA ASP A 39 25.31 -11.32 -20.48
C ASP A 39 25.03 -11.30 -18.96
N ARG A 40 24.72 -10.14 -18.36
CA ARG A 40 24.38 -10.07 -16.94
C ARG A 40 23.05 -10.73 -16.64
N THR A 41 23.04 -11.56 -15.62
CA THR A 41 21.82 -12.17 -15.09
C THR A 41 20.98 -11.16 -14.29
N VAL A 42 19.66 -11.39 -14.21
CA VAL A 42 18.75 -10.54 -13.41
C VAL A 42 19.19 -10.46 -11.94
N SER A 43 19.82 -11.51 -11.41
CA SER A 43 20.37 -11.56 -10.05
C SER A 43 21.52 -10.58 -9.80
N GLU A 44 22.32 -10.26 -10.83
CA GLU A 44 23.39 -9.27 -10.71
C GLU A 44 22.85 -7.84 -10.71
N LEU A 45 21.76 -7.58 -11.46
CA LEU A 45 21.05 -6.30 -11.45
C LEU A 45 20.31 -6.04 -10.13
N GLN A 46 19.96 -7.09 -9.39
CA GLN A 46 19.31 -7.01 -8.08
C GLN A 46 20.29 -6.68 -6.93
N SER A 47 21.60 -6.66 -7.20
CA SER A 47 22.57 -6.25 -6.19
C SER A 47 22.36 -4.78 -5.82
N CYS A 48 22.07 -4.50 -4.55
CA CYS A 48 21.84 -3.15 -4.01
C CYS A 48 23.01 -2.16 -4.20
N LYS A 49 24.10 -2.59 -4.78
CA LYS A 49 25.32 -1.80 -5.03
C LYS A 49 25.52 -1.45 -6.51
N ASP A 50 24.57 -1.80 -7.39
CA ASP A 50 24.72 -1.51 -8.80
C ASP A 50 24.45 -0.01 -9.08
N PRO A 51 25.45 0.76 -9.57
CA PRO A 51 25.27 2.18 -9.91
C PRO A 51 24.21 2.41 -10.99
N SER A 52 23.90 1.40 -11.79
CA SER A 52 22.87 1.48 -12.83
C SER A 52 21.45 1.61 -12.28
N SER A 53 21.17 1.05 -11.10
CA SER A 53 19.86 1.18 -10.44
C SER A 53 19.58 2.62 -9.96
N HIS A 54 20.59 3.29 -9.42
CA HIS A 54 20.49 4.70 -9.04
C HIS A 54 20.35 5.62 -10.25
N ALA A 55 21.12 5.36 -11.31
CA ALA A 55 21.03 6.11 -12.55
C ALA A 55 19.65 5.95 -13.21
N LEU A 56 19.07 4.74 -13.17
CA LEU A 56 17.71 4.48 -13.65
C LEU A 56 16.68 5.32 -12.88
N LEU A 57 16.76 5.33 -11.55
CA LEU A 57 15.85 6.12 -10.73
C LEU A 57 15.99 7.62 -10.99
N GLN A 58 17.22 8.14 -11.04
CA GLN A 58 17.47 9.55 -11.33
C GLN A 58 16.88 9.96 -12.69
N MET A 59 17.05 9.13 -13.70
CA MET A 59 16.48 9.36 -15.03
C MET A 59 14.94 9.35 -14.99
N ILE A 60 14.32 8.43 -14.24
CA ILE A 60 12.86 8.39 -14.06
C ILE A 60 12.38 9.67 -13.37
N VAL A 61 13.05 10.12 -12.30
CA VAL A 61 12.72 11.37 -11.59
C VAL A 61 12.80 12.57 -12.54
N LEU A 62 13.91 12.72 -13.28
CA LEU A 62 14.08 13.79 -14.27
C LEU A 62 12.99 13.75 -15.36
N ALA A 63 12.62 12.55 -15.82
CA ALA A 63 11.54 12.40 -16.80
C ALA A 63 10.16 12.79 -16.22
N CYS A 64 9.92 12.51 -14.94
CA CYS A 64 8.71 12.90 -14.23
C CYS A 64 8.62 14.41 -13.96
N GLU A 65 9.76 15.11 -13.84
CA GLU A 65 9.81 16.57 -13.72
C GLU A 65 9.49 17.29 -15.04
N THR A 66 9.50 16.57 -16.16
CA THR A 66 9.06 17.13 -17.44
C THR A 66 7.56 17.41 -17.41
N ARG A 67 7.10 18.45 -18.10
CA ARG A 67 5.67 18.77 -18.22
C ARG A 67 4.98 18.03 -19.38
N SER A 68 5.64 17.02 -19.97
CA SER A 68 5.10 16.25 -21.09
C SER A 68 4.40 14.99 -20.60
N PRO A 69 3.08 14.86 -20.76
CA PRO A 69 2.35 13.66 -20.31
C PRO A 69 2.91 12.38 -20.92
N LYS A 70 3.34 12.41 -22.20
CA LYS A 70 3.92 11.24 -22.87
C LYS A 70 5.22 10.78 -22.26
N VAL A 71 6.12 11.73 -21.92
CA VAL A 71 7.40 11.43 -21.28
C VAL A 71 7.16 10.85 -19.89
N ILE A 72 6.24 11.45 -19.12
CA ILE A 72 5.84 10.95 -17.79
C ILE A 72 5.26 9.53 -17.91
N GLN A 73 4.36 9.27 -18.85
CA GLN A 73 3.78 7.94 -19.07
C GLN A 73 4.84 6.89 -19.38
N LEU A 74 5.84 7.21 -20.22
CA LEU A 74 6.95 6.30 -20.53
C LEU A 74 7.84 6.05 -19.32
N ALA A 75 8.16 7.10 -18.55
CA ALA A 75 8.92 6.97 -17.31
C ALA A 75 8.21 6.09 -16.27
N LEU A 76 6.90 6.29 -16.08
CA LEU A 76 6.08 5.47 -15.19
C LEU A 76 5.93 4.01 -15.69
N SER A 77 5.90 3.79 -17.02
CA SER A 77 5.91 2.44 -17.59
C SER A 77 7.20 1.72 -17.26
N LEU A 78 8.33 2.43 -17.43
CA LEU A 78 9.66 1.92 -17.10
C LEU A 78 9.79 1.60 -15.61
N LEU A 79 9.29 2.48 -14.74
CA LEU A 79 9.22 2.25 -13.31
C LEU A 79 8.38 0.99 -13.00
N GLN A 80 7.19 0.88 -13.59
CA GLN A 80 6.32 -0.28 -13.42
C GLN A 80 6.96 -1.60 -13.85
N SER A 81 7.77 -1.57 -14.93
CA SER A 81 8.47 -2.76 -15.42
C SER A 81 9.69 -3.13 -14.58
N SER A 82 10.31 -2.18 -13.87
CA SER A 82 11.48 -2.40 -13.01
C SER A 82 11.13 -2.94 -11.62
N ILE A 83 9.95 -2.61 -11.08
CA ILE A 83 9.51 -3.04 -9.74
C ILE A 83 9.49 -4.56 -9.58
N PRO A 84 8.80 -5.37 -10.43
CA PRO A 84 8.75 -6.83 -10.24
C PRO A 84 10.11 -7.51 -10.36
N LEU A 85 11.06 -6.85 -11.02
CA LEU A 85 12.44 -7.34 -11.16
C LEU A 85 13.32 -6.96 -9.96
N ARG A 86 12.81 -6.20 -9.00
CA ARG A 86 13.55 -5.69 -7.83
C ARG A 86 14.86 -4.99 -8.19
N ILE A 87 14.88 -4.27 -9.31
CA ILE A 87 16.07 -3.51 -9.76
C ILE A 87 16.32 -2.31 -8.84
N LEU A 88 15.27 -1.73 -8.28
CA LEU A 88 15.38 -0.57 -7.39
C LEU A 88 15.76 -1.03 -5.99
N PRO A 89 16.79 -0.43 -5.36
CA PRO A 89 17.15 -0.72 -3.99
C PRO A 89 16.07 -0.21 -3.01
N ASP A 90 15.91 -0.88 -1.88
CA ASP A 90 14.90 -0.52 -0.86
C ASP A 90 15.04 0.92 -0.37
N THR A 91 16.28 1.44 -0.31
CA THR A 91 16.56 2.83 0.06
C THR A 91 15.98 3.87 -0.89
N SER A 92 15.65 3.48 -2.10
CA SER A 92 15.11 4.36 -3.14
C SER A 92 13.57 4.46 -3.16
N LEU A 93 12.88 3.59 -2.41
CA LEU A 93 11.42 3.52 -2.40
C LEU A 93 10.77 4.82 -1.92
N ALA A 94 11.39 5.49 -0.94
CA ALA A 94 10.92 6.79 -0.47
C ALA A 94 10.94 7.83 -1.61
N THR A 95 12.03 7.90 -2.37
CA THR A 95 12.16 8.80 -3.53
C THR A 95 11.12 8.50 -4.61
N VAL A 96 10.82 7.21 -4.85
CA VAL A 96 9.76 6.81 -5.79
C VAL A 96 8.40 7.35 -5.33
N ILE A 97 8.04 7.12 -4.07
CA ILE A 97 6.76 7.57 -3.51
C ILE A 97 6.67 9.11 -3.53
N ASP A 98 7.75 9.82 -3.18
CA ASP A 98 7.83 11.29 -3.27
C ASP A 98 7.61 11.80 -4.68
N THR A 99 8.21 11.15 -5.67
CA THR A 99 8.03 11.50 -7.07
C THR A 99 6.57 11.34 -7.50
N LEU A 100 5.91 10.25 -7.09
CA LEU A 100 4.49 10.03 -7.37
C LEU A 100 3.59 11.08 -6.70
N HIS A 101 3.88 11.46 -5.45
CA HIS A 101 3.18 12.55 -4.77
C HIS A 101 3.37 13.89 -5.47
N THR A 102 4.58 14.20 -5.90
CA THR A 102 4.88 15.43 -6.65
C THR A 102 4.09 15.49 -7.96
N LEU A 103 3.98 14.37 -8.67
CA LEU A 103 3.18 14.27 -9.90
C LEU A 103 1.69 14.54 -9.66
N LEU A 104 1.12 14.02 -8.56
CA LEU A 104 -0.28 14.27 -8.22
C LEU A 104 -0.55 15.70 -7.75
N SER A 105 0.42 16.31 -7.07
CA SER A 105 0.33 17.68 -6.52
C SER A 105 0.61 18.77 -7.56
N ALA A 106 1.11 18.39 -8.76
CA ALA A 106 1.46 19.34 -9.80
C ALA A 106 0.24 20.17 -10.25
N PRO A 107 0.37 21.51 -10.37
CA PRO A 107 -0.71 22.36 -10.86
C PRO A 107 -0.98 22.08 -12.34
N GLY A 108 -2.14 21.60 -12.61
CA GLY A 108 -2.58 21.13 -13.91
C GLY A 108 -3.18 19.74 -13.76
N ARG A 109 -4.25 19.45 -14.50
CA ARG A 109 -4.88 18.11 -14.40
C ARG A 109 -3.90 17.05 -14.86
N THR A 110 -3.46 16.23 -13.93
CA THR A 110 -2.70 15.02 -14.24
C THR A 110 -3.53 14.16 -15.19
N ASP A 111 -2.93 13.72 -16.29
CA ASP A 111 -3.57 12.87 -17.28
C ASP A 111 -4.15 11.61 -16.62
N VAL A 112 -5.30 11.14 -17.11
CA VAL A 112 -5.99 9.94 -16.61
C VAL A 112 -5.07 8.72 -16.65
N ASP A 113 -4.31 8.55 -17.73
CA ASP A 113 -3.39 7.43 -17.88
C ASP A 113 -2.25 7.48 -16.85
N VAL A 114 -1.78 8.68 -16.51
CA VAL A 114 -0.76 8.87 -15.46
C VAL A 114 -1.36 8.50 -14.10
N GLN A 115 -2.59 8.93 -13.79
CA GLN A 115 -3.26 8.57 -12.54
C GLN A 115 -3.45 7.05 -12.40
N LEU A 116 -3.89 6.38 -13.45
CA LEU A 116 -4.05 4.92 -13.47
C LEU A 116 -2.73 4.19 -13.31
N LYS A 117 -1.65 4.69 -13.92
CA LYS A 117 -0.31 4.12 -13.75
C LYS A 117 0.21 4.29 -12.32
N ILE A 118 -0.02 5.43 -11.68
CA ILE A 118 0.34 5.64 -10.27
C ILE A 118 -0.33 4.58 -9.38
N LEU A 119 -1.63 4.33 -9.56
CA LEU A 119 -2.33 3.28 -8.81
C LEU A 119 -1.70 1.89 -9.00
N GLN A 120 -1.37 1.53 -10.24
CA GLN A 120 -0.74 0.25 -10.57
C GLN A 120 0.66 0.13 -9.98
N ILE A 121 1.44 1.23 -10.00
CA ILE A 121 2.78 1.28 -9.41
C ILE A 121 2.71 1.07 -7.90
N VAL A 122 1.81 1.77 -7.19
CA VAL A 122 1.63 1.62 -5.75
C VAL A 122 1.30 0.16 -5.39
N SER A 123 0.34 -0.47 -6.08
CA SER A 123 0.00 -1.87 -5.84
C SER A 123 1.19 -2.81 -6.10
N SER A 124 1.95 -2.56 -7.18
CA SER A 124 3.15 -3.36 -7.50
C SER A 124 4.24 -3.19 -6.43
N LEU A 125 4.43 -1.98 -5.90
CA LEU A 125 5.39 -1.71 -4.82
C LEU A 125 5.01 -2.48 -3.55
N LEU A 126 3.74 -2.41 -3.13
CA LEU A 126 3.26 -3.09 -1.93
C LEU A 126 3.41 -4.61 -2.01
N VAL A 127 3.14 -5.20 -3.18
CA VAL A 127 3.29 -6.66 -3.39
C VAL A 127 4.76 -7.08 -3.45
N THR A 128 5.61 -6.27 -4.09
CA THR A 128 6.99 -6.69 -4.38
C THR A 128 7.95 -6.44 -3.22
N TYR A 129 7.78 -5.32 -2.50
CA TYR A 129 8.72 -4.89 -1.45
C TYR A 129 8.11 -5.08 -0.06
N ALA A 130 8.70 -5.98 0.72
CA ALA A 130 8.30 -6.22 2.11
C ALA A 130 8.54 -4.99 2.99
N ASN A 131 9.62 -4.24 2.72
CA ASN A 131 10.06 -3.08 3.51
C ASN A 131 9.24 -1.79 3.30
N VAL A 132 8.15 -1.86 2.51
CA VAL A 132 7.19 -0.77 2.47
C VAL A 132 6.28 -0.88 3.69
N THR A 133 6.73 -0.27 4.80
CA THR A 133 6.09 -0.30 6.12
C THR A 133 6.04 1.10 6.74
N SER A 134 5.31 1.27 7.82
CA SER A 134 5.22 2.50 8.62
C SER A 134 4.86 3.75 7.79
N GLU A 135 5.60 4.82 7.93
CA GLU A 135 5.36 6.07 7.19
C GLU A 135 5.36 5.87 5.67
N LEU A 136 6.22 5.00 5.17
CA LEU A 136 6.31 4.74 3.73
C LEU A 136 5.03 4.07 3.21
N LEU A 137 4.45 3.14 3.97
CA LEU A 137 3.16 2.51 3.67
C LEU A 137 2.02 3.54 3.72
N SER A 138 1.96 4.34 4.78
CA SER A 138 0.97 5.41 4.93
C SER A 138 0.97 6.33 3.71
N ARG A 139 2.15 6.82 3.31
CA ARG A 139 2.32 7.70 2.15
C ARG A 139 1.94 7.01 0.84
N ALA A 140 2.27 5.72 0.66
CA ALA A 140 1.89 4.95 -0.51
C ALA A 140 0.36 4.78 -0.61
N LEU A 141 -0.32 4.45 0.49
CA LEU A 141 -1.77 4.33 0.54
C LEU A 141 -2.47 5.67 0.29
N MET A 142 -1.89 6.78 0.80
CA MET A 142 -2.43 8.12 0.59
C MET A 142 -2.52 8.53 -0.88
N LEU A 143 -1.63 8.05 -1.76
CA LEU A 143 -1.76 8.26 -3.21
C LEU A 143 -3.08 7.67 -3.73
N CYS A 144 -3.42 6.47 -3.29
CA CYS A 144 -4.66 5.81 -3.70
C CYS A 144 -5.91 6.48 -3.10
N PHE A 145 -5.87 6.88 -1.81
CA PHE A 145 -6.96 7.61 -1.16
C PHE A 145 -7.19 8.98 -1.82
N THR A 146 -6.12 9.70 -2.11
CA THR A 146 -6.20 10.99 -2.82
C THR A 146 -6.86 10.85 -4.18
N LEU A 147 -6.51 9.83 -4.96
CA LEU A 147 -7.12 9.57 -6.26
C LEU A 147 -8.58 9.09 -6.14
N TYR A 148 -8.90 8.34 -5.09
CA TYR A 148 -10.27 7.92 -4.81
C TYR A 148 -11.18 9.12 -4.51
N GLU A 149 -10.75 10.03 -3.64
CA GLU A 149 -11.58 11.15 -3.18
C GLU A 149 -11.60 12.35 -4.15
N HIS A 150 -10.45 12.68 -4.73
CA HIS A 150 -10.29 13.94 -5.47
C HIS A 150 -10.35 13.79 -6.98
N SER A 151 -10.28 12.57 -7.53
CA SER A 151 -10.39 12.40 -8.98
C SER A 151 -11.83 12.65 -9.45
N ARG A 152 -11.99 13.55 -10.43
CA ARG A 152 -13.28 13.82 -11.06
C ARG A 152 -13.64 12.79 -12.13
N VAL A 153 -12.71 11.92 -12.47
CA VAL A 153 -12.86 10.90 -13.50
C VAL A 153 -13.32 9.60 -12.85
N VAL A 154 -14.54 9.19 -13.12
CA VAL A 154 -15.17 8.00 -12.51
C VAL A 154 -14.33 6.74 -12.69
N VAL A 155 -13.68 6.56 -13.84
CA VAL A 155 -12.79 5.42 -14.08
C VAL A 155 -11.60 5.41 -13.11
N VAL A 156 -11.01 6.55 -12.81
CA VAL A 156 -9.89 6.65 -11.87
C VAL A 156 -10.36 6.37 -10.44
N SER A 157 -11.45 7.02 -9.99
CA SER A 157 -11.95 6.83 -8.62
C SER A 157 -12.43 5.40 -8.37
N SER A 158 -13.09 4.76 -9.35
CA SER A 158 -13.50 3.35 -9.23
C SER A 158 -12.30 2.38 -9.25
N THR A 159 -11.29 2.66 -10.08
CA THR A 159 -10.03 1.88 -10.08
C THR A 159 -9.29 2.07 -8.76
N ALA A 160 -9.22 3.30 -8.25
CA ALA A 160 -8.61 3.58 -6.95
C ALA A 160 -9.31 2.83 -5.81
N ALA A 161 -10.64 2.79 -5.80
CA ALA A 161 -11.41 2.00 -4.84
C ALA A 161 -11.07 0.49 -4.91
N ALA A 162 -10.98 -0.08 -6.12
CA ALA A 162 -10.62 -1.48 -6.31
C ALA A 162 -9.17 -1.76 -5.84
N MET A 163 -8.23 -0.87 -6.20
CA MET A 163 -6.83 -0.99 -5.78
C MET A 163 -6.66 -0.81 -4.27
N LEU A 164 -7.42 0.08 -3.63
CA LEU A 164 -7.40 0.25 -2.17
C LEU A 164 -7.83 -1.03 -1.46
N ARG A 165 -8.92 -1.70 -1.92
CA ARG A 165 -9.33 -3.00 -1.36
C ARG A 165 -8.20 -4.02 -1.47
N GLN A 166 -7.59 -4.13 -2.63
CA GLN A 166 -6.47 -5.04 -2.86
C GLN A 166 -5.26 -4.67 -2.00
N ASN A 167 -4.87 -3.40 -1.95
CA ASN A 167 -3.71 -2.94 -1.21
C ASN A 167 -3.87 -3.16 0.30
N VAL A 168 -5.06 -2.88 0.86
CA VAL A 168 -5.36 -3.18 2.26
C VAL A 168 -5.19 -4.68 2.52
N MET A 169 -5.72 -5.55 1.66
CA MET A 169 -5.54 -7.00 1.80
C MET A 169 -4.07 -7.41 1.78
N VAL A 170 -3.28 -6.86 0.86
CA VAL A 170 -1.83 -7.13 0.78
C VAL A 170 -1.10 -6.74 2.08
N VAL A 171 -1.51 -5.63 2.73
CA VAL A 171 -0.92 -5.22 4.02
C VAL A 171 -1.17 -6.28 5.10
N PHE A 172 -2.38 -6.83 5.17
CA PHE A 172 -2.70 -7.91 6.11
C PHE A 172 -1.98 -9.23 5.77
N GLU A 173 -1.85 -9.57 4.49
CA GLU A 173 -1.11 -10.77 4.04
C GLU A 173 0.39 -10.69 4.37
N LYS A 174 0.99 -9.49 4.42
CA LYS A 174 2.38 -9.32 4.84
C LYS A 174 2.63 -9.78 6.28
N VAL A 175 1.67 -9.61 7.19
CA VAL A 175 1.79 -10.09 8.57
C VAL A 175 1.91 -11.61 8.60
N GLN A 176 1.12 -12.33 7.80
CA GLN A 176 1.22 -13.79 7.71
C GLN A 176 2.62 -14.24 7.22
N SER A 177 3.22 -13.48 6.28
CA SER A 177 4.57 -13.76 5.81
C SER A 177 5.63 -13.44 6.87
N GLU A 178 5.41 -12.39 7.68
CA GLU A 178 6.26 -12.02 8.83
C GLU A 178 6.21 -13.12 9.89
N ASP A 179 5.01 -13.60 10.27
CA ASP A 179 4.80 -14.70 11.21
C ASP A 179 5.50 -15.99 10.77
N GLN A 180 5.33 -16.38 9.49
CA GLN A 180 6.00 -17.55 8.94
C GLN A 180 7.52 -17.44 9.02
N SER A 181 8.05 -16.25 8.83
CA SER A 181 9.49 -15.99 8.97
C SER A 181 9.95 -16.18 10.41
N PHE A 182 9.16 -15.77 11.42
CA PHE A 182 9.44 -16.02 12.83
C PHE A 182 9.34 -17.49 13.19
N ASP A 183 8.30 -18.19 12.75
CA ASP A 183 8.12 -19.61 13.00
C ASP A 183 9.30 -20.42 12.43
N ALA A 184 9.84 -20.01 11.26
CA ALA A 184 11.02 -20.63 10.65
C ALA A 184 12.31 -20.37 11.44
N ILE A 185 12.52 -19.14 11.94
CA ILE A 185 13.71 -18.75 12.70
C ILE A 185 13.78 -19.47 14.06
N GLN A 186 12.63 -19.73 14.70
CA GLN A 186 12.58 -20.49 15.95
C GLN A 186 12.99 -21.97 15.77
N ASN A 187 12.87 -22.51 14.56
CA ASN A 187 13.23 -23.88 14.24
C ASN A 187 14.66 -24.06 13.73
N GLU A 188 15.33 -22.99 13.32
CA GLU A 188 16.73 -23.00 12.87
C GLU A 188 17.49 -21.92 13.64
N ASP A 189 18.72 -22.24 14.11
CA ASP A 189 19.63 -21.27 14.81
C ASP A 189 20.05 -20.05 13.96
N ALA A 190 19.25 -19.65 12.99
CA ALA A 190 19.53 -18.60 12.01
C ALA A 190 18.96 -17.22 12.43
N ALA A 191 19.39 -16.70 13.58
CA ALA A 191 18.96 -15.41 14.15
C ALA A 191 19.46 -14.16 13.39
N VAL A 192 20.04 -14.29 12.21
CA VAL A 192 20.78 -13.17 11.55
C VAL A 192 19.89 -12.16 10.83
N ASN A 193 18.62 -12.47 10.51
CA ASN A 193 17.73 -11.60 9.74
C ASN A 193 16.31 -11.44 10.33
N ALA A 194 16.12 -11.65 11.62
CA ALA A 194 14.82 -11.41 12.25
C ALA A 194 14.46 -9.92 12.19
N PRO A 195 13.22 -9.55 11.80
CA PRO A 195 12.78 -8.17 11.90
C PRO A 195 12.84 -7.69 13.35
N LEU A 196 13.28 -6.45 13.54
CA LEU A 196 13.35 -5.84 14.86
C LEU A 196 11.95 -5.31 15.26
N PRO A 197 11.58 -5.40 16.55
CA PRO A 197 10.35 -4.81 17.03
C PRO A 197 10.35 -3.29 16.84
N VAL A 198 9.23 -2.73 16.43
CA VAL A 198 9.08 -1.29 16.16
C VAL A 198 8.20 -0.58 17.19
N GLY A 199 7.47 -1.32 18.01
CA GLY A 199 6.58 -0.74 19.01
C GLY A 199 5.96 -1.77 19.94
N THR A 200 5.08 -1.30 20.81
CA THR A 200 4.28 -2.11 21.73
C THR A 200 2.83 -1.63 21.70
N ALA A 201 1.89 -2.57 21.71
CA ALA A 201 0.47 -2.28 21.94
C ALA A 201 0.15 -2.57 23.40
N GLU A 202 -0.44 -1.59 24.10
CA GLU A 202 -0.88 -1.75 25.50
C GLU A 202 -2.26 -2.41 25.50
N LEU A 203 -2.32 -3.67 25.90
CA LEU A 203 -3.54 -4.42 26.07
C LEU A 203 -3.88 -4.57 27.56
N PRO A 204 -5.15 -4.81 27.91
CA PRO A 204 -5.55 -5.14 29.30
C PRO A 204 -4.85 -6.39 29.86
N SER A 205 -4.41 -7.29 28.97
CA SER A 205 -3.66 -8.51 29.31
C SER A 205 -2.16 -8.28 29.49
N GLY A 206 -1.66 -7.07 29.19
CA GLY A 206 -0.23 -6.72 29.18
C GLY A 206 0.26 -6.20 27.81
N PRO A 207 1.47 -5.63 27.75
CA PRO A 207 2.00 -5.10 26.51
C PRO A 207 2.35 -6.23 25.55
N VAL A 208 1.96 -6.05 24.27
CA VAL A 208 2.30 -6.94 23.14
C VAL A 208 3.30 -6.22 22.25
N THR A 209 4.38 -6.91 21.93
CA THR A 209 5.41 -6.39 21.03
C THR A 209 4.95 -6.43 19.59
N LEU A 210 5.07 -5.30 18.89
CA LEU A 210 4.67 -5.18 17.48
C LEU A 210 5.90 -5.20 16.58
N PHE A 211 5.84 -6.05 15.57
CA PHE A 211 6.77 -6.09 14.46
C PHE A 211 6.28 -5.19 13.31
N PRO A 212 7.12 -4.84 12.33
CA PRO A 212 6.78 -3.81 11.34
C PRO A 212 5.45 -4.03 10.63
N CYS A 213 5.17 -5.23 10.12
CA CYS A 213 3.93 -5.51 9.40
C CYS A 213 2.73 -5.59 10.37
N ALA A 214 2.91 -6.19 11.55
CA ALA A 214 1.88 -6.25 12.58
C ALA A 214 1.51 -4.84 13.09
N ALA A 215 2.51 -3.95 13.28
CA ALA A 215 2.27 -2.56 13.65
C ALA A 215 1.48 -1.80 12.58
N ASP A 216 1.81 -1.99 11.31
CA ASP A 216 1.09 -1.38 10.20
C ASP A 216 -0.37 -1.80 10.16
N VAL A 217 -0.65 -3.09 10.32
CA VAL A 217 -2.02 -3.62 10.37
C VAL A 217 -2.77 -3.10 11.59
N TYR A 218 -2.12 -3.07 12.77
CA TYR A 218 -2.69 -2.52 13.98
C TYR A 218 -3.13 -1.06 13.79
N HIS A 219 -2.25 -0.22 13.27
CA HIS A 219 -2.55 1.19 13.03
C HIS A 219 -3.61 1.38 11.93
N LEU A 220 -3.50 0.64 10.83
CA LEU A 220 -4.45 0.72 9.72
C LEU A 220 -5.86 0.28 10.14
N LEU A 221 -5.99 -0.83 10.89
CA LEU A 221 -7.28 -1.30 11.38
C LEU A 221 -7.91 -0.30 12.35
N ASN A 222 -7.10 0.29 13.25
CA ASN A 222 -7.58 1.32 14.17
C ASN A 222 -8.08 2.55 13.41
N ASP A 223 -7.36 3.00 12.39
CA ASP A 223 -7.77 4.13 11.54
C ASP A 223 -9.06 3.84 10.77
N LEU A 224 -9.22 2.64 10.22
CA LEU A 224 -10.47 2.24 9.56
C LEU A 224 -11.65 2.28 10.55
N CYS A 225 -11.47 1.83 11.79
CA CYS A 225 -12.50 1.93 12.81
C CYS A 225 -12.81 3.39 13.20
N ALA A 226 -11.78 4.23 13.35
CA ALA A 226 -11.93 5.65 13.65
C ALA A 226 -12.69 6.38 12.54
N LEU A 227 -12.30 6.18 11.27
CA LEU A 227 -12.98 6.77 10.11
C LEU A 227 -14.43 6.29 9.98
N ALA A 228 -14.74 5.04 10.32
CA ALA A 228 -16.09 4.51 10.36
C ALA A 228 -16.95 5.25 11.40
N ASP A 229 -16.40 5.55 12.58
CA ASP A 229 -17.10 6.36 13.61
C ASP A 229 -17.13 7.86 13.26
N GLY A 230 -16.38 8.29 12.25
CA GLY A 230 -16.27 9.71 11.81
C GLY A 230 -15.25 10.50 12.63
N GLN A 231 -14.25 9.79 13.18
CA GLN A 231 -13.08 10.38 13.81
C GLN A 231 -11.92 10.44 12.79
N PRO A 232 -11.00 11.40 12.92
CA PRO A 232 -9.82 11.47 12.07
C PRO A 232 -8.91 10.25 12.31
N ALA A 233 -8.29 9.78 11.25
CA ALA A 233 -7.27 8.74 11.31
C ALA A 233 -5.95 9.31 11.85
N GLN A 234 -5.10 8.46 12.41
CA GLN A 234 -3.81 8.87 12.99
C GLN A 234 -2.62 8.41 12.14
N PHE A 235 -2.66 7.20 11.67
CA PHE A 235 -1.63 6.62 10.82
C PHE A 235 -1.76 7.11 9.37
N LEU A 236 -2.98 7.13 8.86
CA LEU A 236 -3.30 7.75 7.59
C LEU A 236 -3.65 9.23 7.84
N PRO A 237 -3.02 10.21 7.18
CA PRO A 237 -3.39 11.63 7.33
C PRO A 237 -4.72 11.92 6.62
N LEU A 238 -5.82 11.31 7.12
CA LEU A 238 -7.18 11.42 6.62
C LEU A 238 -8.11 11.92 7.72
N ASP A 239 -8.83 13.01 7.47
CA ASP A 239 -9.84 13.52 8.40
C ASP A 239 -11.17 12.82 8.22
N THR A 240 -11.55 12.50 7.00
CA THR A 240 -12.83 11.87 6.65
C THR A 240 -12.68 10.94 5.47
N LEU A 241 -13.53 9.92 5.40
CA LEU A 241 -13.67 9.04 4.26
C LEU A 241 -15.14 8.61 4.12
N SER A 242 -15.57 8.22 2.93
CA SER A 242 -16.92 7.70 2.70
C SER A 242 -17.21 6.51 3.61
N LYS A 243 -18.14 6.65 4.57
CA LYS A 243 -18.49 5.59 5.53
C LYS A 243 -18.84 4.26 4.86
N PRO A 244 -19.67 4.22 3.79
CA PRO A 244 -19.93 2.96 3.10
C PRO A 244 -18.68 2.27 2.58
N PHE A 245 -17.67 3.04 2.13
CA PHE A 245 -16.42 2.49 1.62
C PHE A 245 -15.51 1.98 2.74
N VAL A 246 -15.43 2.72 3.86
CA VAL A 246 -14.68 2.25 5.05
C VAL A 246 -15.24 0.93 5.57
N LEU A 247 -16.58 0.83 5.69
CA LEU A 247 -17.25 -0.39 6.13
C LEU A 247 -17.03 -1.56 5.16
N GLU A 248 -16.91 -1.26 3.86
CA GLU A 248 -16.58 -2.27 2.85
C GLU A 248 -15.14 -2.78 3.00
N LEU A 249 -14.18 -1.90 3.32
CA LEU A 249 -12.81 -2.29 3.61
C LEU A 249 -12.75 -3.18 4.86
N LEU A 250 -13.44 -2.79 5.95
CA LEU A 250 -13.54 -3.59 7.17
C LEU A 250 -14.19 -4.96 6.91
N GLU A 251 -15.31 -4.99 6.16
CA GLU A 251 -15.98 -6.24 5.77
C GLU A 251 -15.03 -7.16 5.01
N SER A 252 -14.26 -6.62 4.04
CA SER A 252 -13.30 -7.40 3.26
C SER A 252 -12.20 -7.99 4.13
N VAL A 253 -11.61 -7.20 5.03
CA VAL A 253 -10.57 -7.65 5.94
C VAL A 253 -11.07 -8.74 6.87
N LEU A 254 -12.18 -8.49 7.57
CA LEU A 254 -12.73 -9.43 8.55
C LEU A 254 -13.19 -10.74 7.91
N THR A 255 -13.70 -10.71 6.68
CA THR A 255 -14.11 -11.91 5.96
C THR A 255 -12.91 -12.79 5.56
N THR A 256 -11.78 -12.16 5.22
CA THR A 256 -10.68 -12.89 4.56
C THR A 256 -9.57 -13.27 5.54
N GLN A 257 -9.40 -12.52 6.62
CA GLN A 257 -8.25 -12.60 7.53
C GLN A 257 -8.60 -13.12 8.92
N SER A 258 -9.65 -13.93 9.08
CA SER A 258 -10.10 -14.43 10.40
C SER A 258 -8.99 -15.18 11.16
N SER A 259 -8.19 -16.00 10.46
CA SER A 259 -7.06 -16.72 11.05
C SER A 259 -5.97 -15.81 11.63
N LEU A 260 -5.79 -14.62 11.07
CA LEU A 260 -4.82 -13.64 11.57
C LEU A 260 -5.26 -13.09 12.93
N PHE A 261 -6.54 -12.80 13.10
CA PHE A 261 -7.07 -12.29 14.36
C PHE A 261 -6.94 -13.31 15.50
N GLN A 262 -7.01 -14.61 15.22
CA GLN A 262 -6.79 -15.65 16.23
C GLN A 262 -5.33 -15.68 16.77
N ARG A 263 -4.37 -15.27 15.95
CA ARG A 263 -2.94 -15.21 16.33
C ARG A 263 -2.52 -13.87 16.95
N HIS A 264 -3.27 -12.79 16.69
CA HIS A 264 -2.94 -11.41 17.03
C HIS A 264 -3.94 -10.80 18.01
N PRO A 265 -3.73 -10.93 19.34
CA PRO A 265 -4.65 -10.40 20.34
C PRO A 265 -4.81 -8.89 20.30
N GLU A 266 -3.79 -8.16 19.77
CA GLU A 266 -3.85 -6.72 19.57
C GLU A 266 -4.90 -6.32 18.52
N LEU A 267 -5.12 -7.13 17.50
CA LEU A 267 -6.16 -6.89 16.50
C LEU A 267 -7.55 -7.17 17.08
N VAL A 268 -7.71 -8.24 17.87
CA VAL A 268 -8.93 -8.54 18.61
C VAL A 268 -9.27 -7.40 19.57
N TYR A 269 -8.26 -6.82 20.22
CA TYR A 269 -8.47 -5.66 21.10
C TYR A 269 -9.08 -4.46 20.36
N ILE A 270 -8.66 -4.19 19.11
CA ILE A 270 -9.28 -3.12 18.30
C ILE A 270 -10.74 -3.47 17.98
N LEU A 271 -11.06 -4.74 17.69
CA LEU A 271 -12.46 -5.14 17.47
C LEU A 271 -13.32 -4.84 18.71
N ARG A 272 -12.82 -5.15 19.91
CA ARG A 272 -13.53 -4.90 21.18
C ARG A 272 -13.63 -3.41 21.51
N SER A 273 -12.53 -2.69 21.39
CA SER A 273 -12.41 -1.30 21.88
C SER A 273 -12.92 -0.25 20.89
N ALA A 274 -12.92 -0.55 19.58
CA ALA A 274 -13.28 0.40 18.54
C ALA A 274 -14.41 -0.08 17.64
N ALA A 275 -14.31 -1.28 17.04
CA ALA A 275 -15.30 -1.74 16.07
C ALA A 275 -16.67 -2.02 16.70
N CYS A 276 -16.74 -2.81 17.79
CA CYS A 276 -18.01 -3.13 18.45
C CYS A 276 -18.74 -1.90 19.01
N PRO A 277 -18.09 -0.96 19.74
CA PRO A 277 -18.75 0.26 20.19
C PRO A 277 -19.28 1.13 19.05
N PHE A 278 -18.52 1.26 17.97
CA PHE A 278 -18.97 1.98 16.78
C PHE A 278 -20.23 1.31 16.17
N LEU A 279 -20.24 -0.01 15.99
CA LEU A 279 -21.38 -0.75 15.44
C LEU A 279 -22.62 -0.60 16.31
N LEU A 280 -22.49 -0.74 17.62
CA LEU A 280 -23.57 -0.50 18.58
C LEU A 280 -24.16 0.91 18.45
N LYS A 281 -23.28 1.92 18.36
CA LYS A 281 -23.68 3.32 18.18
C LYS A 281 -24.38 3.54 16.83
N ALA A 282 -23.89 2.90 15.75
CA ALA A 282 -24.45 3.01 14.41
C ALA A 282 -25.85 2.37 14.31
N LEU A 283 -26.09 1.27 15.02
CA LEU A 283 -27.35 0.54 15.01
C LEU A 283 -28.39 1.11 16.00
N SER A 284 -27.95 1.73 17.11
CA SER A 284 -28.82 2.36 18.11
C SER A 284 -29.53 3.63 17.64
N LYS A 285 -29.04 4.24 16.53
CA LYS A 285 -29.61 5.46 15.97
C LYS A 285 -30.39 5.17 14.69
N PRO A 286 -31.48 5.94 14.40
CA PRO A 286 -32.14 5.80 13.11
C PRO A 286 -31.11 6.04 11.97
N PRO A 287 -31.11 5.20 10.93
CA PRO A 287 -30.07 5.22 9.93
C PRO A 287 -30.11 6.53 9.13
N ALA A 288 -29.00 7.29 9.18
CA ALA A 288 -28.81 8.46 8.31
C ALA A 288 -28.69 8.04 6.83
N SER A 289 -28.25 6.80 6.58
CA SER A 289 -28.09 6.21 5.25
C SER A 289 -28.35 4.71 5.32
N PHE A 290 -29.24 4.24 4.45
CA PHE A 290 -29.61 2.82 4.35
C PHE A 290 -28.37 1.94 3.98
N SER A 291 -27.48 2.44 3.14
CA SER A 291 -26.28 1.71 2.73
C SER A 291 -25.30 1.49 3.91
N VAL A 292 -25.14 2.49 4.79
CA VAL A 292 -24.32 2.38 5.99
C VAL A 292 -24.92 1.37 6.97
N TYR A 293 -26.25 1.42 7.16
CA TYR A 293 -26.95 0.52 8.07
C TYR A 293 -26.82 -0.96 7.63
N ILE A 294 -27.06 -1.25 6.34
CA ILE A 294 -26.92 -2.63 5.83
C ILE A 294 -25.49 -3.14 6.00
N ARG A 295 -24.47 -2.32 5.71
CA ARG A 295 -23.08 -2.73 5.88
C ARG A 295 -22.71 -2.93 7.34
N ALA A 296 -23.19 -2.06 8.25
CA ALA A 296 -23.01 -2.25 9.68
C ALA A 296 -23.65 -3.58 10.16
N MET A 297 -24.87 -3.89 9.69
CA MET A 297 -25.52 -5.17 10.01
C MET A 297 -24.73 -6.38 9.49
N ARG A 298 -24.16 -6.31 8.28
CA ARG A 298 -23.30 -7.38 7.76
C ARG A 298 -22.06 -7.59 8.60
N LEU A 299 -21.43 -6.49 9.04
CA LEU A 299 -20.28 -6.56 9.95
C LEU A 299 -20.67 -7.20 11.28
N VAL A 300 -21.82 -6.86 11.86
CA VAL A 300 -22.30 -7.52 13.08
C VAL A 300 -22.51 -9.02 12.86
N VAL A 301 -23.18 -9.41 11.78
CA VAL A 301 -23.36 -10.85 11.47
C VAL A 301 -22.02 -11.55 11.30
N LEU A 302 -21.07 -10.92 10.62
CA LEU A 302 -19.72 -11.47 10.44
C LEU A 302 -19.01 -11.64 11.79
N LEU A 303 -19.05 -10.64 12.66
CA LEU A 303 -18.46 -10.70 14.00
C LEU A 303 -19.10 -11.81 14.85
N LEU A 304 -20.41 -11.98 14.77
CA LEU A 304 -21.13 -13.03 15.50
C LEU A 304 -20.84 -14.43 14.95
N CYS A 305 -20.60 -14.59 13.65
CA CYS A 305 -20.32 -15.88 13.03
C CYS A 305 -18.87 -16.34 13.17
N GLU A 306 -17.93 -15.41 12.92
CA GLU A 306 -16.51 -15.75 12.75
C GLU A 306 -15.65 -15.40 13.97
N TYR A 307 -16.10 -14.45 14.81
CA TYR A 307 -15.30 -13.87 15.92
C TYR A 307 -15.95 -13.99 17.30
N HIS A 308 -17.03 -14.77 17.44
CA HIS A 308 -17.78 -14.84 18.69
C HIS A 308 -16.95 -15.35 19.88
N GLU A 309 -15.97 -16.21 19.64
CA GLU A 309 -15.07 -16.74 20.67
C GLU A 309 -14.12 -15.66 21.22
N GLU A 310 -13.66 -14.77 20.33
CA GLU A 310 -12.73 -13.70 20.67
C GLU A 310 -13.41 -12.49 21.33
N ILE A 311 -14.71 -12.25 21.06
CA ILE A 311 -15.46 -11.06 21.50
C ILE A 311 -16.69 -11.42 22.35
N VAL A 312 -16.60 -12.42 23.21
CA VAL A 312 -17.75 -13.00 23.97
C VAL A 312 -18.59 -11.95 24.70
N LEU A 313 -17.97 -10.96 25.36
CA LEU A 313 -18.69 -9.92 26.09
C LEU A 313 -19.43 -8.96 25.15
N GLU A 314 -18.79 -8.60 24.05
CA GLU A 314 -19.32 -7.70 23.04
C GLU A 314 -20.46 -8.35 22.24
N VAL A 315 -20.40 -9.68 22.04
CA VAL A 315 -21.50 -10.48 21.44
C VAL A 315 -22.80 -10.30 22.22
N GLU A 316 -22.75 -10.41 23.55
CA GLU A 316 -23.94 -10.22 24.37
C GLU A 316 -24.53 -8.80 24.22
N MET A 317 -23.68 -7.81 24.09
CA MET A 317 -24.10 -6.42 23.86
C MET A 317 -24.68 -6.19 22.47
N LEU A 318 -24.13 -6.86 21.45
CA LEU A 318 -24.59 -6.75 20.05
C LEU A 318 -25.94 -7.47 19.82
N LEU A 319 -26.28 -8.47 20.66
CA LEU A 319 -27.53 -9.23 20.55
C LEU A 319 -28.70 -8.61 21.34
N ARG A 320 -28.45 -7.65 22.23
CA ARG A 320 -29.46 -6.87 22.96
C ARG A 320 -29.94 -5.66 22.18
#